data_0ee702051c155dcd21a55758ebf3adec
#
_entry.id   0ee702051c155dcd21a55758ebf3adec
#
_cell.length_a   1.000
_cell.length_b   1.000
_cell.length_c   1.000
_cell.angle_alpha   90.00
_cell.angle_beta   90.00
_cell.angle_gamma   90.00
#
_symmetry.space_group_name_H-M   'P 1'
#
loop_
_entity.id
_entity.type
_entity.pdbx_description
1 polymer ?
#
loop_
_entity_poly.entity_id
_entity_poly.type
_entity_poly.pdbx_seq_one_letter_code
_entity_poly.pdbx_strand_id
1 'polypeptide(L)'
;PYFCLFMPFIVAAINCFIIYFFMKFAMDFRTFDYSSFLRRYGSRFCNGIFARPMQYIYEFNFNWLLIVCMALAYSTSGSALKELTGIPYLYSTLIIGVLMFVLCMKGTDLVRKNAVFMSAVIFIALMSVHVPNILYNITSGRLSSELGIMSQQLHNDIAAGAGSFLKYLLVAFCWAYIFSGQNLAGFGAYVNHAQLFTNKKTLRWAVVLSVIANWAFLEMNVINLAANYSAVYEGWSNGRAVYTILVVQNGVGSGAIKTILLTLITVAIFFATISTAINYAQGFNDRILNWYQKRKQEAPEVSAAKRNKRGAVLTLVYIVLTWAVSQMGLTALVSKGLTFASIITLFTLIIPTIINVIRKWPDADYAHMTKEK
;
A
#
# COMPACT_ATOMS: atom_id res chain seq x y z
N PRO A 1 -20.67 -13.90 5.51
CA PRO A 1 -19.26 -14.22 5.20
C PRO A 1 -18.94 -14.21 3.72
N TYR A 2 -19.81 -14.74 2.81
CA TYR A 2 -19.55 -14.71 1.37
C TYR A 2 -19.32 -13.32 0.79
N PHE A 3 -19.80 -12.26 1.39
CA PHE A 3 -19.56 -10.90 0.94
C PHE A 3 -18.06 -10.48 1.03
N CYS A 4 -17.25 -11.15 1.85
CA CYS A 4 -15.81 -10.85 1.92
C CYS A 4 -15.12 -11.10 0.57
N LEU A 5 -15.62 -12.06 -0.23
CA LEU A 5 -15.13 -12.35 -1.58
C LEU A 5 -15.44 -11.24 -2.59
N PHE A 6 -16.38 -10.35 -2.30
CA PHE A 6 -16.70 -9.20 -3.14
C PHE A 6 -15.92 -7.93 -2.77
N MET A 7 -15.29 -7.91 -1.59
CA MET A 7 -14.56 -6.71 -1.13
C MET A 7 -13.40 -6.32 -2.04
N PRO A 8 -12.59 -7.25 -2.58
CA PRO A 8 -11.53 -6.91 -3.54
C PRO A 8 -12.05 -6.20 -4.79
N PHE A 9 -13.23 -6.59 -5.28
CA PHE A 9 -13.86 -5.93 -6.42
C PHE A 9 -14.24 -4.48 -6.11
N ILE A 10 -14.76 -4.22 -4.91
CA ILE A 10 -15.11 -2.87 -4.45
C ILE A 10 -13.86 -2.00 -4.35
N VAL A 11 -12.78 -2.55 -3.76
CA VAL A 11 -11.47 -1.88 -3.72
C VAL A 11 -10.98 -1.54 -5.11
N ALA A 12 -11.06 -2.49 -6.05
CA ALA A 12 -10.66 -2.30 -7.43
C ALA A 12 -11.48 -1.20 -8.13
N ALA A 13 -12.80 -1.19 -7.92
CA ALA A 13 -13.68 -0.19 -8.51
C ALA A 13 -13.35 1.24 -8.00
N ILE A 14 -13.15 1.41 -6.69
CA ILE A 14 -12.77 2.70 -6.09
C ILE A 14 -11.41 3.15 -6.64
N ASN A 15 -10.42 2.26 -6.62
CA ASN A 15 -9.07 2.58 -7.10
C ASN A 15 -9.07 2.93 -8.59
N CYS A 16 -9.77 2.15 -9.41
CA CYS A 16 -9.87 2.40 -10.86
C CYS A 16 -10.44 3.79 -11.15
N PHE A 17 -11.57 4.12 -10.51
CA PHE A 17 -12.23 5.39 -10.68
C PHE A 17 -11.32 6.56 -10.27
N ILE A 18 -10.79 6.53 -9.06
CA ILE A 18 -10.03 7.63 -8.49
C ILE A 18 -8.68 7.82 -9.19
N ILE A 19 -7.92 6.73 -9.45
CA ILE A 19 -6.62 6.80 -10.13
C ILE A 19 -6.78 7.33 -11.56
N TYR A 20 -7.80 6.86 -12.28
CA TYR A 20 -8.08 7.34 -13.63
C TYR A 20 -8.29 8.86 -13.64
N PHE A 21 -9.13 9.38 -12.74
CA PHE A 21 -9.42 10.80 -12.72
C PHE A 21 -8.24 11.64 -12.24
N PHE A 22 -7.44 11.18 -11.28
CA PHE A 22 -6.20 11.86 -10.91
C PHE A 22 -5.26 12.00 -12.09
N MET A 23 -4.99 10.91 -12.79
CA MET A 23 -4.07 10.92 -13.92
C MET A 23 -4.65 11.72 -15.10
N LYS A 24 -5.97 11.61 -15.35
CA LYS A 24 -6.66 12.43 -16.36
C LYS A 24 -6.51 13.92 -16.05
N PHE A 25 -6.77 14.34 -14.81
CA PHE A 25 -6.64 15.73 -14.40
C PHE A 25 -5.19 16.22 -14.48
N ALA A 26 -4.22 15.39 -14.08
CA ALA A 26 -2.81 15.73 -14.22
C ALA A 26 -2.40 15.97 -15.69
N MET A 27 -2.89 15.15 -16.62
CA MET A 27 -2.69 15.33 -18.07
C MET A 27 -3.38 16.59 -18.59
N ASP A 28 -4.63 16.81 -18.20
CA ASP A 28 -5.43 17.95 -18.64
C ASP A 28 -4.81 19.28 -18.17
N PHE A 29 -4.25 19.32 -16.95
CA PHE A 29 -3.52 20.48 -16.42
C PHE A 29 -2.07 20.57 -16.83
N ARG A 30 -1.51 19.53 -17.43
CA ARG A 30 -0.06 19.38 -17.64
C ARG A 30 0.74 19.64 -16.36
N THR A 31 0.22 19.16 -15.23
CA THR A 31 0.81 19.35 -13.91
C THR A 31 1.09 17.99 -13.30
N PHE A 32 2.35 17.57 -13.34
CA PHE A 32 2.80 16.24 -12.94
C PHE A 32 3.52 16.24 -11.58
N ASP A 33 3.76 17.41 -11.03
CA ASP A 33 4.19 17.57 -9.65
C ASP A 33 2.97 17.60 -8.71
N TYR A 34 2.96 16.71 -7.72
CA TYR A 34 1.80 16.55 -6.85
C TYR A 34 1.46 17.81 -6.04
N SER A 35 2.45 18.60 -5.65
CA SER A 35 2.24 19.82 -4.89
C SER A 35 1.53 20.89 -5.72
N SER A 36 2.00 21.11 -6.93
CA SER A 36 1.40 22.02 -7.90
C SER A 36 0.02 21.52 -8.34
N PHE A 37 -0.12 20.21 -8.53
CA PHE A 37 -1.41 19.57 -8.83
C PHE A 37 -2.44 19.84 -7.72
N LEU A 38 -2.09 19.62 -6.46
CA LEU A 38 -3.02 19.84 -5.32
C LEU A 38 -3.43 21.31 -5.18
N ARG A 39 -2.49 22.23 -5.39
CA ARG A 39 -2.83 23.65 -5.35
C ARG A 39 -3.88 24.01 -6.40
N ARG A 40 -3.72 23.49 -7.61
CA ARG A 40 -4.65 23.71 -8.72
C ARG A 40 -5.96 22.95 -8.51
N TYR A 41 -5.88 21.71 -8.04
CA TYR A 41 -6.99 20.86 -7.73
C TYR A 41 -7.87 21.41 -6.59
N GLY A 42 -7.25 21.85 -5.50
CA GLY A 42 -7.91 22.47 -4.37
C GLY A 42 -8.41 23.88 -4.66
N SER A 43 -7.89 24.60 -5.69
CA SER A 43 -8.35 25.93 -6.06
C SER A 43 -9.81 25.96 -6.50
N ARG A 44 -10.32 24.85 -7.02
CA ARG A 44 -11.73 24.69 -7.41
C ARG A 44 -12.63 24.19 -6.27
N PHE A 45 -12.06 23.57 -5.26
CA PHE A 45 -12.81 23.08 -4.13
C PHE A 45 -13.11 24.26 -3.17
N CYS A 46 -14.39 24.51 -2.92
CA CYS A 46 -14.85 25.62 -2.06
C CYS A 46 -14.22 26.99 -2.41
N ASN A 47 -14.22 27.35 -3.70
CA ASN A 47 -13.73 28.64 -4.20
C ASN A 47 -12.26 28.96 -3.83
N GLY A 48 -11.41 27.93 -3.76
CA GLY A 48 -9.98 28.10 -3.53
C GLY A 48 -9.55 28.23 -2.06
N ILE A 49 -10.47 28.34 -1.12
CA ILE A 49 -10.16 28.49 0.31
C ILE A 49 -9.33 27.31 0.84
N PHE A 50 -9.59 26.10 0.34
CA PHE A 50 -8.91 24.88 0.77
C PHE A 50 -7.64 24.52 -0.02
N ALA A 51 -7.22 25.32 -0.99
CA ALA A 51 -6.07 24.98 -1.84
C ALA A 51 -4.77 24.81 -1.04
N ARG A 52 -4.43 25.75 -0.17
CA ARG A 52 -3.23 25.69 0.68
C ARG A 52 -3.38 24.71 1.85
N PRO A 53 -4.46 24.76 2.65
CA PRO A 53 -4.69 23.78 3.71
C PRO A 53 -4.65 22.34 3.21
N MET A 54 -5.31 22.04 2.09
CA MET A 54 -5.32 20.71 1.48
C MET A 54 -3.91 20.21 1.13
N GLN A 55 -3.05 21.09 0.59
CA GLN A 55 -1.66 20.76 0.31
C GLN A 55 -0.90 20.37 1.58
N TYR A 56 -1.01 21.14 2.67
CA TYR A 56 -0.31 20.85 3.92
C TYR A 56 -0.84 19.59 4.59
N ILE A 57 -2.15 19.37 4.61
CA ILE A 57 -2.76 18.16 5.17
C ILE A 57 -2.32 16.94 4.38
N TYR A 58 -2.26 17.05 3.05
CA TYR A 58 -1.77 15.98 2.22
C TYR A 58 -0.28 15.69 2.46
N GLU A 59 0.58 16.72 2.56
CA GLU A 59 1.99 16.54 2.87
C GLU A 59 2.18 15.79 4.20
N PHE A 60 1.40 16.17 5.21
CA PHE A 60 1.40 15.46 6.48
C PHE A 60 0.98 14.00 6.30
N ASN A 61 -0.14 13.74 5.60
CA ASN A 61 -0.64 12.40 5.35
C ASN A 61 0.36 11.52 4.61
N PHE A 62 1.01 12.09 3.59
CA PHE A 62 1.99 11.34 2.82
C PHE A 62 3.25 11.01 3.65
N ASN A 63 3.75 11.94 4.44
CA ASN A 63 4.87 11.67 5.36
C ASN A 63 4.48 10.63 6.42
N TRP A 64 3.27 10.71 6.95
CA TRP A 64 2.71 9.69 7.84
C TRP A 64 2.69 8.32 7.17
N LEU A 65 2.19 8.24 5.94
CA LEU A 65 2.16 7.01 5.15
C LEU A 65 3.58 6.44 4.95
N LEU A 66 4.57 7.27 4.61
CA LEU A 66 5.95 6.82 4.46
C LEU A 66 6.49 6.17 5.75
N ILE A 67 6.20 6.77 6.92
CA ILE A 67 6.62 6.23 8.22
C ILE A 67 5.92 4.91 8.50
N VAL A 68 4.60 4.85 8.35
CA VAL A 68 3.80 3.66 8.65
C VAL A 68 4.15 2.51 7.71
N CYS A 69 4.27 2.76 6.41
CA CYS A 69 4.61 1.72 5.45
C CYS A 69 6.02 1.18 5.65
N MET A 70 6.99 2.02 6.04
CA MET A 70 8.32 1.54 6.39
C MET A 70 8.29 0.71 7.67
N ALA A 71 7.54 1.14 8.69
CA ALA A 71 7.35 0.37 9.91
C ALA A 71 6.65 -0.98 9.66
N LEU A 72 5.68 -1.01 8.73
CA LEU A 72 5.04 -2.25 8.25
C LEU A 72 6.05 -3.19 7.59
N ALA A 73 6.95 -2.63 6.77
CA ALA A 73 8.01 -3.40 6.13
C ALA A 73 8.91 -4.10 7.17
N TYR A 74 9.35 -3.39 8.21
CA TYR A 74 10.08 -3.99 9.33
C TYR A 74 9.27 -5.03 10.07
N SER A 75 8.02 -4.70 10.38
CA SER A 75 7.14 -5.57 11.16
C SER A 75 6.87 -6.89 10.41
N THR A 76 6.61 -6.83 9.11
CA THR A 76 6.34 -8.02 8.29
C THR A 76 7.58 -8.91 8.17
N SER A 77 8.74 -8.33 7.79
CA SER A 77 9.98 -9.11 7.66
C SER A 77 10.49 -9.60 9.01
N GLY A 78 10.37 -8.80 10.06
CA GLY A 78 10.77 -9.20 11.41
C GLY A 78 9.90 -10.34 11.95
N SER A 79 8.60 -10.31 11.70
CA SER A 79 7.69 -11.40 12.06
C SER A 79 7.98 -12.67 11.26
N ALA A 80 8.25 -12.55 9.95
CA ALA A 80 8.64 -13.67 9.11
C ALA A 80 9.96 -14.30 9.60
N LEU A 81 10.96 -13.49 9.92
CA LEU A 81 12.23 -13.97 10.46
C LEU A 81 12.05 -14.66 11.81
N LYS A 82 11.23 -14.08 12.70
CA LYS A 82 10.87 -14.71 13.99
C LYS A 82 10.22 -16.07 13.79
N GLU A 83 9.25 -16.21 12.89
CA GLU A 83 8.57 -17.49 12.65
C GLU A 83 9.50 -18.55 12.09
N LEU A 84 10.46 -18.16 11.24
CA LEU A 84 11.38 -19.12 10.61
C LEU A 84 12.54 -19.53 11.52
N THR A 85 13.06 -18.60 12.33
CA THR A 85 14.32 -18.81 13.08
C THR A 85 14.12 -18.95 14.58
N GLY A 86 12.95 -18.57 15.12
CA GLY A 86 12.70 -18.49 16.55
C GLY A 86 13.35 -17.28 17.24
N ILE A 87 14.07 -16.41 16.51
CA ILE A 87 14.69 -15.19 17.08
C ILE A 87 13.59 -14.26 17.59
N PRO A 88 13.69 -13.69 18.81
CA PRO A 88 12.70 -12.75 19.32
C PRO A 88 12.46 -11.58 18.38
N TYR A 89 11.21 -11.10 18.28
CA TYR A 89 10.77 -10.08 17.33
C TYR A 89 11.63 -8.81 17.34
N LEU A 90 12.01 -8.33 18.52
CA LEU A 90 12.86 -7.15 18.67
C LEU A 90 14.20 -7.30 17.91
N TYR A 91 14.88 -8.42 18.08
CA TYR A 91 16.16 -8.69 17.41
C TYR A 91 15.95 -8.94 15.91
N SER A 92 14.89 -9.64 15.54
CA SER A 92 14.54 -9.87 14.14
C SER A 92 14.33 -8.55 13.39
N THR A 93 13.56 -7.61 13.96
CA THR A 93 13.35 -6.29 13.36
C THR A 93 14.61 -5.43 13.36
N LEU A 94 15.49 -5.56 14.35
CA LEU A 94 16.78 -4.86 14.41
C LEU A 94 17.71 -5.36 13.29
N ILE A 95 17.82 -6.67 13.09
CA ILE A 95 18.60 -7.27 12.00
C ILE A 95 18.12 -6.73 10.64
N ILE A 96 16.79 -6.73 10.43
CA ILE A 96 16.19 -6.16 9.22
C ILE A 96 16.52 -4.66 9.11
N GLY A 97 16.47 -3.90 10.20
CA GLY A 97 16.83 -2.47 10.24
C GLY A 97 18.26 -2.19 9.79
N VAL A 98 19.22 -2.97 10.28
CA VAL A 98 20.62 -2.86 9.87
C VAL A 98 20.78 -3.19 8.38
N LEU A 99 20.16 -4.28 7.92
CA LEU A 99 20.17 -4.67 6.51
C LEU A 99 19.60 -3.56 5.61
N MET A 100 18.45 -2.99 5.99
CA MET A 100 17.83 -1.89 5.28
C MET A 100 18.71 -0.64 5.24
N PHE A 101 19.37 -0.30 6.34
CA PHE A 101 20.30 0.81 6.39
C PHE A 101 21.44 0.65 5.39
N VAL A 102 22.09 -0.52 5.39
CA VAL A 102 23.19 -0.82 4.46
C VAL A 102 22.73 -0.74 3.00
N LEU A 103 21.56 -1.30 2.71
CA LEU A 103 20.98 -1.27 1.36
C LEU A 103 20.55 0.13 0.93
N CYS A 104 19.98 0.92 1.81
CA CYS A 104 19.65 2.33 1.51
C CYS A 104 20.88 3.18 1.25
N MET A 105 22.02 2.89 1.93
CA MET A 105 23.25 3.63 1.75
C MET A 105 24.04 3.25 0.50
N LYS A 106 24.08 1.97 0.16
CA LYS A 106 24.94 1.45 -0.92
C LYS A 106 24.20 0.74 -2.04
N GLY A 107 22.93 0.38 -1.82
CA GLY A 107 22.19 -0.53 -2.69
C GLY A 107 21.06 0.08 -3.50
N THR A 108 20.81 1.39 -3.42
CA THR A 108 19.69 2.03 -4.15
C THR A 108 19.77 1.79 -5.66
N ASP A 109 20.95 1.93 -6.26
CA ASP A 109 21.16 1.66 -7.69
C ASP A 109 21.05 0.17 -7.99
N LEU A 110 21.55 -0.69 -7.11
CA LEU A 110 21.45 -2.14 -7.24
C LEU A 110 19.99 -2.59 -7.22
N VAL A 111 19.20 -2.10 -6.27
CA VAL A 111 17.77 -2.44 -6.17
C VAL A 111 16.99 -1.91 -7.36
N ARG A 112 17.27 -0.68 -7.82
CA ARG A 112 16.64 -0.13 -9.03
C ARG A 112 16.96 -0.93 -10.28
N LYS A 113 18.23 -1.31 -10.48
CA LYS A 113 18.65 -2.14 -11.60
C LYS A 113 18.03 -3.53 -11.58
N ASN A 114 17.81 -4.08 -10.38
CA ASN A 114 17.23 -5.41 -10.19
C ASN A 114 15.72 -5.38 -9.89
N ALA A 115 15.06 -4.24 -9.96
CA ALA A 115 13.63 -4.11 -9.64
C ALA A 115 12.74 -5.05 -10.47
N VAL A 116 13.05 -5.20 -11.75
CA VAL A 116 12.32 -6.12 -12.66
C VAL A 116 12.53 -7.58 -12.22
N PHE A 117 13.76 -7.96 -11.91
CA PHE A 117 14.08 -9.31 -11.41
C PHE A 117 13.37 -9.58 -10.07
N MET A 118 13.45 -8.66 -9.12
CA MET A 118 12.76 -8.79 -7.83
C MET A 118 11.24 -8.92 -8.01
N SER A 119 10.65 -8.12 -8.90
CA SER A 119 9.23 -8.20 -9.22
C SER A 119 8.85 -9.53 -9.86
N ALA A 120 9.69 -10.07 -10.74
CA ALA A 120 9.47 -11.39 -11.35
C ALA A 120 9.53 -12.51 -10.30
N VAL A 121 10.50 -12.48 -9.38
CA VAL A 121 10.59 -13.44 -8.28
C VAL A 121 9.39 -13.37 -7.36
N ILE A 122 8.96 -12.16 -6.98
CA ILE A 122 7.75 -11.95 -6.16
C ILE A 122 6.52 -12.53 -6.87
N PHE A 123 6.36 -12.23 -8.17
CA PHE A 123 5.25 -12.73 -8.97
C PHE A 123 5.23 -14.27 -9.03
N ILE A 124 6.36 -14.88 -9.36
CA ILE A 124 6.50 -16.35 -9.43
C ILE A 124 6.20 -16.99 -8.08
N ALA A 125 6.75 -16.45 -6.99
CA ALA A 125 6.52 -16.96 -5.64
C ALA A 125 5.04 -16.87 -5.24
N LEU A 126 4.38 -15.73 -5.50
CA LEU A 126 2.95 -15.56 -5.22
C LEU A 126 2.10 -16.52 -6.05
N MET A 127 2.37 -16.68 -7.34
CA MET A 127 1.65 -17.63 -8.19
C MET A 127 1.85 -19.07 -7.73
N SER A 128 3.09 -19.45 -7.41
CA SER A 128 3.43 -20.82 -6.95
C SER A 128 2.78 -21.17 -5.61
N VAL A 129 2.49 -20.18 -4.78
CA VAL A 129 1.81 -20.39 -3.49
C VAL A 129 0.31 -20.30 -3.64
N HIS A 130 -0.20 -19.21 -4.24
CA HIS A 130 -1.64 -18.96 -4.23
C HIS A 130 -2.42 -19.88 -5.16
N VAL A 131 -1.95 -20.13 -6.38
CA VAL A 131 -2.71 -20.90 -7.37
C VAL A 131 -2.93 -22.36 -6.93
N PRO A 132 -1.90 -23.13 -6.54
CA PRO A 132 -2.12 -24.51 -6.06
C PRO A 132 -2.99 -24.57 -4.81
N ASN A 133 -2.83 -23.61 -3.88
CA ASN A 133 -3.63 -23.58 -2.66
C ASN A 133 -5.10 -23.26 -2.95
N ILE A 134 -5.41 -22.36 -3.89
CA ILE A 134 -6.78 -22.07 -4.31
C ILE A 134 -7.41 -23.33 -4.92
N LEU A 135 -6.72 -23.98 -5.85
CA LEU A 135 -7.22 -25.20 -6.48
C LEU A 135 -7.52 -26.28 -5.44
N TYR A 136 -6.57 -26.52 -4.53
CA TYR A 136 -6.76 -27.47 -3.45
C TYR A 136 -7.92 -27.10 -2.53
N ASN A 137 -8.01 -25.86 -2.10
CA ASN A 137 -9.05 -25.40 -1.18
C ASN A 137 -10.45 -25.48 -1.78
N ILE A 138 -10.57 -25.30 -3.11
CA ILE A 138 -11.84 -25.46 -3.83
C ILE A 138 -12.18 -26.95 -4.02
N THR A 139 -11.22 -27.74 -4.51
CA THR A 139 -11.46 -29.17 -4.84
C THR A 139 -11.64 -30.03 -3.59
N SER A 140 -10.98 -29.71 -2.49
CA SER A 140 -11.16 -30.39 -1.20
C SER A 140 -12.42 -29.97 -0.42
N GLY A 141 -13.15 -28.95 -0.88
CA GLY A 141 -14.30 -28.39 -0.17
C GLY A 141 -13.93 -27.53 1.05
N ARG A 142 -12.62 -27.33 1.32
CA ARG A 142 -12.14 -26.59 2.48
C ARG A 142 -12.66 -25.15 2.50
N LEU A 143 -12.63 -24.45 1.34
CA LEU A 143 -13.16 -23.09 1.23
C LEU A 143 -14.64 -23.04 1.68
N SER A 144 -15.47 -23.97 1.23
CA SER A 144 -16.89 -24.03 1.58
C SER A 144 -17.09 -24.30 3.09
N SER A 145 -16.28 -25.21 3.65
CA SER A 145 -16.33 -25.54 5.08
C SER A 145 -15.94 -24.33 5.95
N GLU A 146 -14.83 -23.66 5.65
CA GLU A 146 -14.36 -22.50 6.42
C GLU A 146 -15.31 -21.29 6.28
N LEU A 147 -15.89 -21.06 5.10
CA LEU A 147 -16.94 -20.06 4.93
C LEU A 147 -18.21 -20.41 5.70
N GLY A 148 -18.52 -21.70 5.87
CA GLY A 148 -19.59 -22.20 6.73
C GLY A 148 -19.34 -21.83 8.20
N ILE A 149 -18.12 -22.09 8.70
CA ILE A 149 -17.71 -21.75 10.09
C ILE A 149 -17.82 -20.23 10.30
N MET A 150 -17.29 -19.43 9.38
CA MET A 150 -17.40 -17.97 9.43
C MET A 150 -18.86 -17.50 9.44
N SER A 151 -19.73 -18.15 8.66
CA SER A 151 -21.16 -17.84 8.60
C SER A 151 -21.85 -18.13 9.93
N GLN A 152 -21.54 -19.27 10.51
CA GLN A 152 -22.10 -19.68 11.80
C GLN A 152 -21.66 -18.75 12.92
N GLN A 153 -20.40 -18.35 12.94
CA GLN A 153 -19.88 -17.38 13.90
C GLN A 153 -20.58 -16.02 13.78
N LEU A 154 -20.74 -15.51 12.56
CA LEU A 154 -21.48 -14.27 12.31
C LEU A 154 -22.93 -14.37 12.78
N HIS A 155 -23.59 -15.52 12.55
CA HIS A 155 -24.95 -15.75 13.02
C HIS A 155 -25.04 -15.78 14.55
N ASN A 156 -24.09 -16.43 15.20
CA ASN A 156 -24.00 -16.47 16.65
C ASN A 156 -23.77 -15.08 17.27
N ASP A 157 -22.88 -14.28 16.67
CA ASP A 157 -22.61 -12.91 17.12
C ASP A 157 -23.85 -12.01 16.99
N ILE A 158 -24.62 -12.16 15.89
CA ILE A 158 -25.88 -11.44 15.70
C ILE A 158 -26.91 -11.88 16.73
N ALA A 159 -27.04 -13.19 16.98
CA ALA A 159 -27.96 -13.75 17.94
C ALA A 159 -27.62 -13.34 19.40
N ALA A 160 -26.31 -13.19 19.70
CA ALA A 160 -25.81 -12.66 20.96
C ALA A 160 -25.99 -11.14 21.14
N GLY A 161 -26.55 -10.44 20.15
CA GLY A 161 -26.77 -8.98 20.20
C GLY A 161 -25.53 -8.14 19.95
N ALA A 162 -24.42 -8.74 19.47
CA ALA A 162 -23.18 -8.01 19.16
C ALA A 162 -23.33 -7.03 17.99
N GLY A 163 -24.38 -7.19 17.16
CA GLY A 163 -24.71 -6.30 16.06
C GLY A 163 -25.73 -6.88 15.10
N SER A 164 -26.05 -6.13 14.05
CA SER A 164 -26.91 -6.58 12.97
C SER A 164 -26.08 -6.97 11.74
N PHE A 165 -26.65 -7.74 10.83
CA PHE A 165 -26.01 -8.05 9.53
C PHE A 165 -25.57 -6.77 8.78
N LEU A 166 -26.41 -5.73 8.80
CA LEU A 166 -26.10 -4.45 8.19
C LEU A 166 -24.86 -3.80 8.81
N LYS A 167 -24.70 -3.87 10.13
CA LYS A 167 -23.50 -3.37 10.83
C LYS A 167 -22.24 -4.07 10.33
N TYR A 168 -22.24 -5.40 10.26
CA TYR A 168 -21.08 -6.17 9.77
C TYR A 168 -20.78 -5.87 8.30
N LEU A 169 -21.81 -5.73 7.47
CA LEU A 169 -21.67 -5.35 6.07
C LEU A 169 -21.03 -3.96 5.94
N LEU A 170 -21.51 -2.97 6.68
CA LEU A 170 -20.94 -1.62 6.70
C LEU A 170 -19.48 -1.63 7.18
N VAL A 171 -19.15 -2.40 8.21
CA VAL A 171 -17.77 -2.57 8.67
C VAL A 171 -16.89 -3.16 7.57
N ALA A 172 -17.35 -4.15 6.82
CA ALA A 172 -16.61 -4.71 5.70
C ALA A 172 -16.38 -3.68 4.59
N PHE A 173 -17.38 -2.88 4.25
CA PHE A 173 -17.23 -1.76 3.31
C PHE A 173 -16.23 -0.71 3.82
N CYS A 174 -16.25 -0.39 5.12
CA CYS A 174 -15.27 0.51 5.72
C CYS A 174 -13.84 -0.05 5.58
N TRP A 175 -13.62 -1.34 5.81
CA TRP A 175 -12.30 -1.96 5.63
C TRP A 175 -11.86 -2.00 4.17
N ALA A 176 -12.77 -2.31 3.23
CA ALA A 176 -12.48 -2.22 1.80
C ALA A 176 -12.08 -0.79 1.41
N TYR A 177 -12.80 0.21 1.94
CA TYR A 177 -12.46 1.61 1.75
C TYR A 177 -11.09 1.96 2.36
N ILE A 178 -10.80 1.53 3.61
CA ILE A 178 -9.51 1.78 4.28
C ILE A 178 -8.36 1.22 3.45
N PHE A 179 -8.50 0.03 2.91
CA PHE A 179 -7.49 -0.57 2.04
C PHE A 179 -7.32 0.22 0.73
N SER A 180 -8.41 0.68 0.12
CA SER A 180 -8.36 1.55 -1.05
C SER A 180 -7.73 2.91 -0.72
N GLY A 181 -8.14 3.54 0.38
CA GLY A 181 -7.68 4.86 0.81
C GLY A 181 -6.18 4.93 1.07
N GLN A 182 -5.58 3.88 1.65
CA GLN A 182 -4.12 3.81 1.83
C GLN A 182 -3.37 3.76 0.49
N ASN A 183 -3.88 2.98 -0.48
CA ASN A 183 -3.28 2.93 -1.82
C ASN A 183 -3.36 4.30 -2.50
N LEU A 184 -4.49 4.97 -2.37
CA LEU A 184 -4.73 6.29 -2.94
C LEU A 184 -3.95 7.40 -2.21
N ALA A 185 -3.56 7.21 -0.96
CA ALA A 185 -2.70 8.16 -0.24
C ALA A 185 -1.33 8.35 -0.94
N GLY A 186 -0.87 7.37 -1.71
CA GLY A 186 0.31 7.45 -2.57
C GLY A 186 0.10 8.17 -3.91
N PHE A 187 -0.99 8.94 -4.09
CA PHE A 187 -1.42 9.50 -5.38
C PHE A 187 -0.34 10.35 -6.08
N GLY A 188 0.61 10.91 -5.35
CA GLY A 188 1.70 11.67 -5.93
C GLY A 188 2.52 10.89 -6.97
N ALA A 189 2.65 9.56 -6.78
CA ALA A 189 3.27 8.69 -7.77
C ALA A 189 2.40 8.58 -9.04
N TYR A 190 1.08 8.44 -8.90
CA TYR A 190 0.16 8.34 -10.04
C TYR A 190 0.15 9.63 -10.86
N VAL A 191 0.12 10.80 -10.21
CA VAL A 191 0.20 12.11 -10.86
C VAL A 191 1.51 12.24 -11.65
N ASN A 192 2.64 11.83 -11.07
CA ASN A 192 3.93 11.87 -11.75
C ASN A 192 3.97 10.92 -12.95
N HIS A 193 3.45 9.71 -12.81
CA HIS A 193 3.41 8.75 -13.93
C HIS A 193 2.47 9.17 -15.07
N ALA A 194 1.52 10.08 -14.82
CA ALA A 194 0.63 10.57 -15.87
C ALA A 194 1.35 11.25 -17.03
N GLN A 195 2.57 11.79 -16.80
CA GLN A 195 3.40 12.38 -17.88
C GLN A 195 3.84 11.37 -18.95
N LEU A 196 3.82 10.07 -18.65
CA LEU A 196 4.22 9.02 -19.59
C LEU A 196 3.14 8.72 -20.64
N PHE A 197 1.92 9.21 -20.44
CA PHE A 197 0.81 8.94 -21.35
C PHE A 197 0.59 10.07 -22.33
N THR A 198 0.47 9.72 -23.62
CA THR A 198 0.26 10.68 -24.70
C THR A 198 -1.23 10.96 -24.96
N ASN A 199 -2.11 10.02 -24.60
CA ASN A 199 -3.55 10.18 -24.82
C ASN A 199 -4.40 9.50 -23.73
N LYS A 200 -5.64 9.95 -23.60
CA LYS A 200 -6.61 9.49 -22.60
C LYS A 200 -7.03 8.02 -22.81
N LYS A 201 -6.97 7.51 -24.04
CA LYS A 201 -7.34 6.10 -24.34
C LYS A 201 -6.28 5.15 -23.79
N THR A 202 -5.00 5.45 -24.02
CA THR A 202 -3.88 4.66 -23.48
C THR A 202 -3.88 4.71 -21.95
N LEU A 203 -4.11 5.89 -21.35
CA LEU A 203 -4.25 6.03 -19.92
C LEU A 203 -5.36 5.13 -19.37
N ARG A 204 -6.56 5.16 -19.98
CA ARG A 204 -7.70 4.34 -19.53
C ARG A 204 -7.33 2.86 -19.49
N TRP A 205 -6.74 2.33 -20.59
CA TRP A 205 -6.36 0.93 -20.64
C TRP A 205 -5.26 0.57 -19.65
N ALA A 206 -4.26 1.44 -19.47
CA ALA A 206 -3.21 1.21 -18.48
C ALA A 206 -3.77 1.14 -17.05
N VAL A 207 -4.68 2.06 -16.69
CA VAL A 207 -5.32 2.04 -15.36
C VAL A 207 -6.18 0.79 -15.18
N VAL A 208 -7.02 0.45 -16.17
CA VAL A 208 -7.90 -0.73 -16.10
C VAL A 208 -7.06 -2.01 -15.95
N LEU A 209 -6.03 -2.20 -16.77
CA LEU A 209 -5.17 -3.38 -16.69
C LEU A 209 -4.41 -3.47 -15.36
N SER A 210 -3.87 -2.36 -14.86
CA SER A 210 -3.21 -2.29 -13.56
C SER A 210 -4.14 -2.69 -12.42
N VAL A 211 -5.40 -2.19 -12.46
CA VAL A 211 -6.39 -2.45 -11.42
C VAL A 211 -6.89 -3.88 -11.50
N ILE A 212 -7.08 -4.45 -12.70
CA ILE A 212 -7.44 -5.87 -12.87
C ILE A 212 -6.33 -6.77 -12.31
N ALA A 213 -5.06 -6.48 -12.59
CA ALA A 213 -3.95 -7.24 -12.06
C ALA A 213 -3.90 -7.19 -10.52
N ASN A 214 -4.05 -5.98 -9.95
CA ASN A 214 -4.09 -5.80 -8.50
C ASN A 214 -5.30 -6.51 -7.87
N TRP A 215 -6.49 -6.41 -8.49
CA TRP A 215 -7.67 -7.12 -8.05
C TRP A 215 -7.47 -8.64 -8.03
N ALA A 216 -6.89 -9.20 -9.10
CA ALA A 216 -6.65 -10.63 -9.19
C ALA A 216 -5.74 -11.13 -8.05
N PHE A 217 -4.66 -10.41 -7.75
CA PHE A 217 -3.78 -10.74 -6.62
C PHE A 217 -4.48 -10.60 -5.27
N LEU A 218 -5.28 -9.56 -5.09
CA LEU A 218 -6.01 -9.34 -3.85
C LEU A 218 -7.07 -10.42 -3.65
N GLU A 219 -7.80 -10.80 -4.72
CA GLU A 219 -8.78 -11.87 -4.71
C GLU A 219 -8.15 -13.22 -4.35
N MET A 220 -7.00 -13.56 -4.95
CA MET A 220 -6.27 -14.78 -4.61
C MET A 220 -5.89 -14.82 -3.12
N ASN A 221 -5.46 -13.69 -2.56
CA ASN A 221 -5.17 -13.59 -1.13
C ASN A 221 -6.43 -13.82 -0.28
N VAL A 222 -7.52 -13.14 -0.62
CA VAL A 222 -8.79 -13.25 0.13
C VAL A 222 -9.34 -14.66 0.09
N ILE A 223 -9.34 -15.32 -1.06
CA ILE A 223 -9.79 -16.72 -1.19
C ILE A 223 -8.96 -17.65 -0.30
N ASN A 224 -7.64 -17.52 -0.34
CA ASN A 224 -6.75 -18.35 0.48
C ASN A 224 -6.89 -18.07 1.99
N LEU A 225 -7.06 -16.82 2.38
CA LEU A 225 -7.30 -16.47 3.79
C LEU A 225 -8.67 -16.98 4.26
N ALA A 226 -9.71 -16.83 3.44
CA ALA A 226 -11.05 -17.35 3.74
C ALA A 226 -11.06 -18.87 3.88
N ALA A 227 -10.32 -19.59 3.02
CA ALA A 227 -10.17 -21.03 3.09
C ALA A 227 -9.32 -21.53 4.28
N ASN A 228 -8.67 -20.63 4.99
CA ASN A 228 -7.89 -20.89 6.19
C ASN A 228 -8.39 -20.04 7.38
N TYR A 229 -9.68 -19.69 7.38
CA TYR A 229 -10.25 -18.76 8.36
C TYR A 229 -9.96 -19.15 9.81
N SER A 230 -10.18 -20.42 10.18
CA SER A 230 -9.95 -20.90 11.53
C SER A 230 -8.48 -20.73 11.96
N ALA A 231 -7.54 -21.07 11.10
CA ALA A 231 -6.10 -20.92 11.36
C ALA A 231 -5.66 -19.45 11.41
N VAL A 232 -6.25 -18.60 10.56
CA VAL A 232 -5.99 -17.15 10.56
C VAL A 232 -6.54 -16.51 11.83
N TYR A 233 -7.73 -16.90 12.27
CA TYR A 233 -8.35 -16.40 13.49
C TYR A 233 -7.57 -16.81 14.75
N GLU A 234 -7.13 -18.07 14.82
CA GLU A 234 -6.23 -18.55 15.88
C GLU A 234 -4.87 -17.83 15.83
N GLY A 235 -4.29 -17.68 14.63
CA GLY A 235 -3.05 -16.94 14.43
C GLY A 235 -3.13 -15.48 14.87
N TRP A 236 -4.28 -14.83 14.71
CA TRP A 236 -4.52 -13.49 15.24
C TRP A 236 -4.50 -13.48 16.77
N SER A 237 -5.26 -14.36 17.42
CA SER A 237 -5.32 -14.43 18.89
C SER A 237 -3.97 -14.76 19.52
N ASN A 238 -3.13 -15.54 18.81
CA ASN A 238 -1.77 -15.90 19.22
C ASN A 238 -0.69 -14.88 18.78
N GLY A 239 -1.07 -13.74 18.20
CA GLY A 239 -0.16 -12.69 17.78
C GLY A 239 0.69 -13.04 16.54
N ARG A 240 0.31 -14.05 15.76
CA ARG A 240 0.94 -14.35 14.47
C ARG A 240 0.51 -13.31 13.45
N ALA A 241 1.49 -12.64 12.86
CA ALA A 241 1.24 -11.49 12.00
C ALA A 241 1.33 -11.79 10.50
N VAL A 242 1.99 -12.88 10.09
CA VAL A 242 2.26 -13.18 8.66
C VAL A 242 1.33 -14.28 8.17
N TYR A 243 0.11 -13.92 7.82
CA TYR A 243 -0.94 -14.87 7.43
C TYR A 243 -0.61 -15.65 6.15
N THR A 244 0.17 -15.09 5.22
CA THR A 244 0.60 -15.80 4.01
C THR A 244 1.47 -17.01 4.35
N ILE A 245 2.28 -16.94 5.41
CA ILE A 245 3.05 -18.09 5.91
C ILE A 245 2.11 -19.16 6.46
N LEU A 246 1.06 -18.78 7.20
CA LEU A 246 0.04 -19.70 7.68
C LEU A 246 -0.68 -20.42 6.52
N VAL A 247 -1.00 -19.70 5.45
CA VAL A 247 -1.60 -20.28 4.24
C VAL A 247 -0.70 -21.38 3.66
N VAL A 248 0.62 -21.15 3.58
CA VAL A 248 1.56 -22.15 3.10
C VAL A 248 1.70 -23.32 4.08
N GLN A 249 1.76 -23.03 5.39
CA GLN A 249 1.86 -24.06 6.43
C GLN A 249 0.65 -25.01 6.46
N ASN A 250 -0.54 -24.52 6.17
CA ASN A 250 -1.77 -25.28 6.13
C ASN A 250 -2.20 -25.73 4.73
N GLY A 251 -1.45 -25.32 3.71
CA GLY A 251 -1.78 -25.55 2.31
C GLY A 251 -1.20 -26.81 1.71
N VAL A 252 -1.13 -26.82 0.39
CA VAL A 252 -0.68 -27.94 -0.45
C VAL A 252 0.80 -28.27 -0.21
N GLY A 253 1.10 -29.56 -0.29
CA GLY A 253 2.45 -30.08 -0.23
C GLY A 253 2.85 -30.58 1.15
N SER A 254 3.81 -31.48 1.18
CA SER A 254 4.43 -32.03 2.37
C SER A 254 5.94 -32.15 2.18
N GLY A 255 6.68 -32.26 3.28
CA GLY A 255 8.13 -32.45 3.24
C GLY A 255 8.86 -31.36 2.44
N ALA A 256 9.67 -31.75 1.47
CA ALA A 256 10.51 -30.86 0.68
C ALA A 256 9.72 -29.79 -0.10
N ILE A 257 8.56 -30.15 -0.66
CA ILE A 257 7.72 -29.19 -1.42
C ILE A 257 7.29 -28.06 -0.51
N LYS A 258 6.80 -28.35 0.68
CA LYS A 258 6.38 -27.35 1.67
C LYS A 258 7.54 -26.43 2.06
N THR A 259 8.72 -26.98 2.28
CA THR A 259 9.93 -26.19 2.58
C THR A 259 10.29 -25.26 1.43
N ILE A 260 10.21 -25.71 0.18
CA ILE A 260 10.47 -24.89 -1.00
C ILE A 260 9.45 -23.73 -1.07
N LEU A 261 8.14 -24.00 -0.89
CA LEU A 261 7.11 -22.97 -0.93
C LEU A 261 7.27 -21.95 0.19
N LEU A 262 7.61 -22.39 1.41
CA LEU A 262 7.91 -21.50 2.54
C LEU A 262 9.14 -20.64 2.25
N THR A 263 10.18 -21.20 1.67
CA THR A 263 11.38 -20.44 1.29
C THR A 263 11.05 -19.40 0.22
N LEU A 264 10.32 -19.79 -0.82
CA LEU A 264 9.93 -18.89 -1.91
C LEU A 264 9.10 -17.70 -1.40
N ILE A 265 8.08 -17.96 -0.59
CA ILE A 265 7.23 -16.87 -0.07
C ILE A 265 8.02 -15.95 0.87
N THR A 266 8.93 -16.52 1.66
CA THR A 266 9.78 -15.71 2.55
C THR A 266 10.72 -14.81 1.75
N VAL A 267 11.38 -15.33 0.73
CA VAL A 267 12.23 -14.54 -0.19
C VAL A 267 11.41 -13.45 -0.87
N ALA A 268 10.19 -13.76 -1.31
CA ALA A 268 9.28 -12.76 -1.88
C ALA A 268 8.92 -11.65 -0.89
N ILE A 269 8.62 -12.00 0.37
CA ILE A 269 8.35 -11.02 1.45
C ILE A 269 9.58 -10.12 1.66
N PHE A 270 10.78 -10.69 1.74
CA PHE A 270 12.00 -9.90 1.88
C PHE A 270 12.24 -8.97 0.68
N PHE A 271 12.08 -9.44 -0.54
CA PHE A 271 12.26 -8.60 -1.73
C PHE A 271 11.23 -7.48 -1.79
N ALA A 272 9.97 -7.77 -1.52
CA ALA A 272 8.92 -6.74 -1.46
C ALA A 272 9.21 -5.70 -0.38
N THR A 273 9.66 -6.16 0.79
CA THR A 273 10.00 -5.29 1.93
C THR A 273 11.21 -4.42 1.62
N ILE A 274 12.29 -4.98 1.07
CA ILE A 274 13.51 -4.25 0.71
C ILE A 274 13.20 -3.19 -0.35
N SER A 275 12.49 -3.58 -1.41
CA SER A 275 12.10 -2.64 -2.48
C SER A 275 11.27 -1.48 -1.95
N THR A 276 10.29 -1.77 -1.12
CA THR A 276 9.42 -0.78 -0.48
C THR A 276 10.21 0.16 0.44
N ALA A 277 11.05 -0.40 1.29
CA ALA A 277 11.85 0.35 2.25
C ALA A 277 12.81 1.35 1.58
N ILE A 278 13.51 0.91 0.55
CA ILE A 278 14.46 1.76 -0.19
C ILE A 278 13.72 2.91 -0.88
N ASN A 279 12.59 2.62 -1.53
CA ASN A 279 11.81 3.65 -2.21
C ASN A 279 11.24 4.69 -1.22
N TYR A 280 10.78 4.27 -0.06
CA TYR A 280 10.25 5.18 0.96
C TYR A 280 11.34 5.99 1.65
N ALA A 281 12.47 5.37 2.01
CA ALA A 281 13.61 6.08 2.57
C ALA A 281 14.15 7.14 1.61
N GLN A 282 14.24 6.82 0.33
CA GLN A 282 14.67 7.77 -0.69
C GLN A 282 13.65 8.89 -0.89
N GLY A 283 12.36 8.56 -0.98
CA GLY A 283 11.30 9.57 -1.08
C GLY A 283 11.28 10.53 0.10
N PHE A 284 11.52 10.04 1.31
CA PHE A 284 11.66 10.85 2.52
C PHE A 284 12.90 11.76 2.45
N ASN A 285 14.06 11.20 2.13
CA ASN A 285 15.31 11.94 2.04
C ASN A 285 15.24 13.04 0.99
N ASP A 286 14.78 12.76 -0.21
CA ASP A 286 14.69 13.74 -1.30
C ASP A 286 13.79 14.92 -0.93
N ARG A 287 12.69 14.68 -0.23
CA ARG A 287 11.79 15.74 0.25
C ARG A 287 12.46 16.67 1.26
N ILE A 288 13.09 16.09 2.28
CA ILE A 288 13.76 16.89 3.33
C ILE A 288 14.95 17.64 2.76
N LEU A 289 15.78 17.00 1.94
CA LEU A 289 16.94 17.63 1.33
C LEU A 289 16.54 18.77 0.38
N ASN A 290 15.51 18.58 -0.45
CA ASN A 290 14.99 19.60 -1.34
C ASN A 290 14.36 20.77 -0.55
N TRP A 291 13.62 20.48 0.51
CA TRP A 291 13.07 21.50 1.41
C TRP A 291 14.19 22.31 2.08
N TYR A 292 15.21 21.63 2.61
CA TYR A 292 16.36 22.25 3.25
C TYR A 292 17.14 23.16 2.27
N GLN A 293 17.41 22.67 1.06
CA GLN A 293 18.07 23.43 0.01
C GLN A 293 17.30 24.72 -0.32
N LYS A 294 15.99 24.62 -0.52
CA LYS A 294 15.14 25.79 -0.81
C LYS A 294 15.15 26.79 0.34
N ARG A 295 15.07 26.30 1.59
CA ARG A 295 15.03 27.18 2.77
C ARG A 295 16.36 27.90 3.03
N LYS A 296 17.47 27.24 2.80
CA LYS A 296 18.82 27.78 3.00
C LYS A 296 19.35 28.54 1.77
N GLN A 297 18.64 28.53 0.65
CA GLN A 297 19.06 29.11 -0.61
C GLN A 297 20.48 28.64 -1.02
N GLU A 298 20.83 27.38 -0.70
CA GLU A 298 22.15 26.82 -1.03
C GLU A 298 22.31 26.70 -2.54
N ALA A 299 23.47 27.08 -3.02
CA ALA A 299 23.83 26.86 -4.43
C ALA A 299 23.76 25.36 -4.77
N PRO A 300 23.25 24.98 -5.95
CA PRO A 300 23.08 23.58 -6.34
C PRO A 300 24.32 22.71 -6.17
N GLU A 301 25.50 23.27 -6.49
CA GLU A 301 26.79 22.58 -6.40
C GLU A 301 27.18 22.24 -4.95
N VAL A 302 26.99 23.18 -4.02
CA VAL A 302 27.26 22.98 -2.59
C VAL A 302 26.27 21.97 -1.97
N SER A 303 25.02 22.06 -2.40
CA SER A 303 24.00 21.10 -1.98
C SER A 303 24.32 19.70 -2.49
N ALA A 304 24.75 19.53 -3.74
CA ALA A 304 25.13 18.24 -4.32
C ALA A 304 26.31 17.60 -3.58
N ALA A 305 27.36 18.38 -3.27
CA ALA A 305 28.55 17.89 -2.55
C ALA A 305 28.22 17.37 -1.14
N LYS A 306 27.25 18.01 -0.44
CA LYS A 306 26.84 17.63 0.91
C LYS A 306 25.69 16.61 0.94
N ARG A 307 25.06 16.33 -0.20
CA ARG A 307 23.82 15.53 -0.29
C ARG A 307 24.01 14.12 0.28
N ASN A 308 25.12 13.46 -0.07
CA ASN A 308 25.39 12.09 0.39
C ASN A 308 25.52 12.00 1.91
N LYS A 309 26.28 12.92 2.55
CA LYS A 309 26.47 12.93 4.00
C LYS A 309 25.16 13.27 4.74
N ARG A 310 24.42 14.26 4.28
CA ARG A 310 23.12 14.64 4.84
C ARG A 310 22.10 13.53 4.65
N GLY A 311 22.07 12.91 3.46
CA GLY A 311 21.22 11.77 3.14
C GLY A 311 21.48 10.59 4.05
N ALA A 312 22.74 10.27 4.37
CA ALA A 312 23.11 9.21 5.29
C ALA A 312 22.54 9.43 6.71
N VAL A 313 22.70 10.64 7.23
CA VAL A 313 22.17 11.01 8.55
C VAL A 313 20.65 10.95 8.57
N LEU A 314 19.99 11.49 7.54
CA LEU A 314 18.52 11.43 7.42
C LEU A 314 18.01 10.00 7.30
N THR A 315 18.69 9.16 6.51
CA THR A 315 18.36 7.73 6.41
C THR A 315 18.46 7.05 7.76
N LEU A 316 19.52 7.29 8.52
CA LEU A 316 19.69 6.70 9.85
C LEU A 316 18.56 7.13 10.79
N VAL A 317 18.27 8.43 10.85
CA VAL A 317 17.18 8.96 11.68
C VAL A 317 15.84 8.37 11.28
N TYR A 318 15.56 8.30 9.98
CA TYR A 318 14.33 7.73 9.45
C TYR A 318 14.19 6.24 9.78
N ILE A 319 15.27 5.47 9.64
CA ILE A 319 15.31 4.04 9.97
C ILE A 319 15.06 3.80 11.46
N VAL A 320 15.73 4.54 12.33
CA VAL A 320 15.54 4.43 13.79
C VAL A 320 14.11 4.80 14.18
N LEU A 321 13.56 5.89 13.64
CA LEU A 321 12.19 6.30 13.87
C LEU A 321 11.20 5.23 13.45
N THR A 322 11.32 4.72 12.22
CA THR A 322 10.38 3.74 11.66
C THR A 322 10.54 2.37 12.31
N TRP A 323 11.76 2.00 12.73
CA TRP A 323 11.98 0.80 13.55
C TRP A 323 11.29 0.92 14.92
N ALA A 324 11.41 2.06 15.61
CA ALA A 324 10.72 2.28 16.87
C ALA A 324 9.18 2.18 16.69
N VAL A 325 8.65 2.76 15.63
CA VAL A 325 7.22 2.66 15.30
C VAL A 325 6.82 1.22 14.97
N SER A 326 7.70 0.40 14.37
CA SER A 326 7.43 -1.00 14.06
C SER A 326 7.22 -1.88 15.28
N GLN A 327 7.71 -1.44 16.47
CA GLN A 327 7.51 -2.17 17.73
C GLN A 327 6.04 -2.18 18.19
N MET A 328 5.18 -1.35 17.60
CA MET A 328 3.72 -1.44 17.81
C MET A 328 3.13 -2.74 17.26
N GLY A 329 3.85 -3.43 16.38
CA GLY A 329 3.40 -4.67 15.74
C GLY A 329 2.55 -4.43 14.49
N LEU A 330 2.49 -5.46 13.63
CA LEU A 330 1.85 -5.39 12.31
C LEU A 330 0.37 -5.03 12.40
N THR A 331 -0.37 -5.69 13.30
CA THR A 331 -1.82 -5.48 13.45
C THR A 331 -2.17 -4.04 13.85
N ALA A 332 -1.42 -3.46 14.80
CA ALA A 332 -1.66 -2.08 15.24
C ALA A 332 -1.31 -1.06 14.15
N LEU A 333 -0.25 -1.30 13.39
CA LEU A 333 0.14 -0.44 12.27
C LEU A 333 -0.91 -0.45 11.16
N VAL A 334 -1.44 -1.62 10.81
CA VAL A 334 -2.51 -1.74 9.81
C VAL A 334 -3.80 -1.11 10.32
N SER A 335 -4.26 -1.51 11.51
CA SER A 335 -5.58 -1.09 12.01
C SER A 335 -5.67 0.38 12.42
N LYS A 336 -4.56 0.99 12.88
CA LYS A 336 -4.53 2.39 13.32
C LYS A 336 -3.78 3.29 12.33
N GLY A 337 -2.57 2.87 11.92
CA GLY A 337 -1.69 3.69 11.08
C GLY A 337 -2.24 3.92 9.69
N LEU A 338 -2.65 2.84 8.99
CA LEU A 338 -3.22 2.94 7.65
C LEU A 338 -4.64 3.49 7.66
N THR A 339 -5.44 3.17 8.68
CA THR A 339 -6.79 3.73 8.84
C THR A 339 -6.75 5.25 8.94
N PHE A 340 -5.82 5.79 9.74
CA PHE A 340 -5.65 7.23 9.86
C PHE A 340 -5.29 7.88 8.51
N ALA A 341 -4.33 7.31 7.78
CA ALA A 341 -3.99 7.79 6.44
C ALA A 341 -5.17 7.76 5.48
N SER A 342 -5.99 6.71 5.53
CA SER A 342 -7.16 6.53 4.68
C SER A 342 -8.25 7.55 4.99
N ILE A 343 -8.50 7.85 6.27
CA ILE A 343 -9.47 8.89 6.68
C ILE A 343 -9.05 10.26 6.12
N ILE A 344 -7.79 10.63 6.25
CA ILE A 344 -7.31 11.91 5.68
C ILE A 344 -7.46 11.89 4.16
N THR A 345 -7.15 10.77 3.49
CA THR A 345 -7.28 10.60 2.04
C THR A 345 -8.73 10.79 1.58
N LEU A 346 -9.72 10.37 2.38
CA LEU A 346 -11.15 10.58 2.07
C LEU A 346 -11.44 12.06 1.86
N PHE A 347 -11.04 12.89 2.82
CA PHE A 347 -11.35 14.31 2.81
C PHE A 347 -10.47 15.13 1.85
N THR A 348 -9.22 14.72 1.68
CA THR A 348 -8.26 15.49 0.85
C THR A 348 -8.28 15.11 -0.61
N LEU A 349 -8.64 13.89 -0.94
CA LEU A 349 -8.53 13.39 -2.31
C LEU A 349 -9.85 12.84 -2.86
N ILE A 350 -10.51 11.92 -2.17
CA ILE A 350 -11.63 11.17 -2.74
C ILE A 350 -12.87 12.06 -2.88
N ILE A 351 -13.30 12.71 -1.80
CA ILE A 351 -14.46 13.61 -1.85
C ILE A 351 -14.25 14.74 -2.86
N PRO A 352 -13.10 15.45 -2.86
CA PRO A 352 -12.82 16.45 -3.88
C PRO A 352 -12.84 15.90 -5.31
N THR A 353 -12.33 14.67 -5.52
CA THR A 353 -12.38 14.04 -6.85
C THR A 353 -13.81 13.82 -7.31
N ILE A 354 -14.65 13.24 -6.47
CA ILE A 354 -16.06 12.99 -6.80
C ILE A 354 -16.77 14.30 -7.13
N ILE A 355 -16.57 15.34 -6.29
CA ILE A 355 -17.19 16.67 -6.52
C ILE A 355 -16.71 17.27 -7.85
N ASN A 356 -15.40 17.20 -8.14
CA ASN A 356 -14.84 17.74 -9.37
C ASN A 356 -15.34 16.97 -10.60
N VAL A 357 -15.50 15.65 -10.50
CA VAL A 357 -16.09 14.84 -11.58
C VAL A 357 -17.55 15.21 -11.82
N ILE A 358 -18.36 15.34 -10.77
CA ILE A 358 -19.77 15.76 -10.88
C ILE A 358 -19.89 17.14 -11.53
N ARG A 359 -19.00 18.07 -11.18
CA ARG A 359 -18.94 19.41 -11.76
C ARG A 359 -18.33 19.45 -13.17
N LYS A 360 -18.04 18.29 -13.78
CA LYS A 360 -17.44 18.15 -15.11
C LYS A 360 -16.13 18.95 -15.27
N TRP A 361 -15.39 19.09 -14.20
CA TRP A 361 -14.10 19.75 -14.21
C TRP A 361 -13.01 18.74 -14.59
N PRO A 362 -12.02 19.08 -15.43
CA PRO A 362 -11.66 20.41 -15.97
C PRO A 362 -12.25 20.71 -17.36
N ASP A 363 -13.11 19.87 -17.91
CA ASP A 363 -13.54 19.97 -19.31
C ASP A 363 -14.17 21.34 -19.66
N ALA A 364 -14.79 22.01 -18.66
CA ALA A 364 -15.37 23.36 -18.87
C ALA A 364 -14.33 24.49 -18.85
N ASP A 365 -13.17 24.30 -18.18
CA ASP A 365 -12.19 25.37 -18.00
C ASP A 365 -10.96 25.24 -18.90
N TYR A 366 -10.74 24.04 -19.47
CA TYR A 366 -9.62 23.79 -20.35
C TYR A 366 -9.66 24.67 -21.61
N ALA A 367 -10.87 24.99 -22.07
CA ALA A 367 -11.08 25.88 -23.22
C ALA A 367 -10.62 27.32 -22.95
N HIS A 368 -10.67 27.79 -21.69
CA HIS A 368 -10.21 29.13 -21.33
C HIS A 368 -8.67 29.18 -21.12
N MET A 369 -8.06 28.11 -20.63
CA MET A 369 -6.62 28.04 -20.35
C MET A 369 -5.76 27.87 -21.59
N THR A 370 -6.30 27.34 -22.69
CA THR A 370 -5.61 27.20 -23.97
C THR A 370 -5.64 28.49 -24.78
N LYS A 371 -6.50 29.46 -24.40
CA LYS A 371 -6.59 30.77 -25.08
C LYS A 371 -5.63 31.83 -24.53
N GLU A 372 -4.98 31.57 -23.38
CA GLU A 372 -3.98 32.48 -22.78
C GLU A 372 -2.52 32.12 -23.14
N LYS A 373 -2.29 31.42 -24.22
CA LYS A 373 -1.02 31.24 -24.89
C LYS A 373 -1.14 31.78 -26.29
#